data_2a958e57dcde6ba45d3d564c300cbb8f
#
_entry.id   2a958e57dcde6ba45d3d564c300cbb8f
#
_cell.length_a   1.000
_cell.length_b   1.000
_cell.length_c   1.000
_cell.angle_alpha   90.00
_cell.angle_beta   90.00
_cell.angle_gamma   90.00
#
_symmetry.space_group_name_H-M   'P 1'
#
loop_
_entity.id
_entity.type
_entity.pdbx_description
1 polymer ?
#
loop_
_entity_poly.entity_id
_entity_poly.type
_entity_poly.pdbx_seq_one_letter_code
_entity_poly.pdbx_strand_id
1 'polypeptide(L)'
;ATPPKLERKEAETFQPEEVQKIRDCLEYEPIKWKTITHLLLITGCRRGEIMGLKWEDIEWDRNRLKIARSLLYSPARGVYEDTTKTGNIRRISLPSETMQLLKVYRAWYSELQLKNGDRWQNSGYLFVQDNGAPMNPDSLTDWLNKFSKRYGIPNVHPHKFRHTMASLLYFGGLDSITISKRLGHAKVSTTTDIYSHIIQQADEQAADKIAETIFRA
;
A
#
# COMPACT_ATOMS: atom_id res chain seq x y z
N ALA A 1 2.47 4.41 40.01
CA ALA A 1 1.57 5.15 39.12
C ALA A 1 1.37 4.37 37.85
N THR A 2 0.15 3.95 37.54
CA THR A 2 -0.20 3.25 36.28
C THR A 2 -0.16 4.30 35.17
N PRO A 3 0.57 4.11 34.08
CA PRO A 3 0.57 5.05 32.96
C PRO A 3 -0.84 5.17 32.39
N PRO A 4 -1.27 6.36 31.95
CA PRO A 4 -2.59 6.56 31.38
C PRO A 4 -2.78 5.65 30.17
N LYS A 5 -3.94 4.99 30.07
CA LYS A 5 -4.34 4.24 28.87
C LYS A 5 -4.33 5.20 27.70
N LEU A 6 -3.41 4.97 26.75
CA LEU A 6 -3.41 5.67 25.47
C LEU A 6 -4.75 5.37 24.78
N GLU A 7 -5.57 6.40 24.58
CA GLU A 7 -6.74 6.31 23.72
C GLU A 7 -6.26 5.88 22.32
N ARG A 8 -6.71 4.72 21.88
CA ARG A 8 -6.39 4.23 20.54
C ARG A 8 -7.17 5.08 19.53
N LYS A 9 -6.47 5.87 18.73
CA LYS A 9 -7.08 6.59 17.62
C LYS A 9 -7.63 5.56 16.63
N GLU A 10 -8.84 5.79 16.18
CA GLU A 10 -9.46 5.00 15.11
C GLU A 10 -8.59 4.99 13.85
N ALA A 11 -8.56 3.84 13.16
CA ALA A 11 -7.80 3.71 11.93
C ALA A 11 -8.52 4.47 10.81
N GLU A 12 -7.94 5.56 10.35
CA GLU A 12 -8.49 6.34 9.23
C GLU A 12 -8.47 5.52 7.94
N THR A 13 -9.61 5.48 7.25
CA THR A 13 -9.78 4.86 5.94
C THR A 13 -10.28 5.88 4.92
N PHE A 14 -10.02 5.62 3.64
CA PHE A 14 -10.67 6.35 2.56
C PHE A 14 -12.08 5.82 2.35
N GLN A 15 -13.03 6.73 2.14
CA GLN A 15 -14.36 6.37 1.67
C GLN A 15 -14.32 5.94 0.19
N PRO A 16 -15.29 5.15 -0.31
CA PRO A 16 -15.31 4.69 -1.70
C PRO A 16 -15.13 5.83 -2.72
N GLU A 17 -15.79 6.97 -2.48
CA GLU A 17 -15.72 8.17 -3.34
C GLU A 17 -14.31 8.78 -3.33
N GLU A 18 -13.62 8.78 -2.17
CA GLU A 18 -12.23 9.23 -2.08
C GLU A 18 -11.28 8.29 -2.83
N VAL A 19 -11.50 6.98 -2.76
CA VAL A 19 -10.72 5.97 -3.52
C VAL A 19 -10.90 6.20 -5.02
N GLN A 20 -12.14 6.42 -5.48
CA GLN A 20 -12.41 6.72 -6.89
C GLN A 20 -11.73 8.02 -7.30
N LYS A 21 -11.87 9.10 -6.52
CA LYS A 21 -11.21 10.37 -6.76
C LYS A 21 -9.69 10.24 -6.83
N ILE A 22 -9.07 9.47 -5.93
CA ILE A 22 -7.63 9.18 -5.97
C ILE A 22 -7.26 8.52 -7.30
N ARG A 23 -8.00 7.50 -7.73
CA ARG A 23 -7.75 6.79 -8.99
C ARG A 23 -7.82 7.74 -10.19
N ASP A 24 -8.86 8.55 -10.26
CA ASP A 24 -9.06 9.51 -11.36
C ASP A 24 -7.94 10.56 -11.40
N CYS A 25 -7.53 11.09 -10.24
CA CYS A 25 -6.42 12.05 -10.14
C CYS A 25 -5.07 11.43 -10.54
N LEU A 26 -4.87 10.13 -10.27
CA LEU A 26 -3.62 9.44 -10.64
C LEU A 26 -3.42 9.31 -12.15
N GLU A 27 -4.48 9.45 -12.97
CA GLU A 27 -4.35 9.45 -14.44
C GLU A 27 -3.55 10.66 -14.95
N TYR A 28 -3.51 11.75 -14.20
CA TYR A 28 -2.77 12.99 -14.53
C TYR A 28 -1.39 13.05 -13.90
N GLU A 29 -1.00 12.04 -13.13
CA GLU A 29 0.28 12.00 -12.43
C GLU A 29 1.37 11.21 -13.21
N PRO A 30 2.66 11.55 -13.02
CA PRO A 30 3.74 10.77 -13.62
C PRO A 30 3.61 9.28 -13.32
N ILE A 31 3.87 8.43 -14.32
CA ILE A 31 3.66 6.99 -14.27
C ILE A 31 4.34 6.33 -13.05
N LYS A 32 5.49 6.82 -12.61
CA LYS A 32 6.17 6.35 -11.40
C LYS A 32 5.27 6.48 -10.17
N TRP A 33 4.73 7.66 -9.94
CA TRP A 33 3.91 7.95 -8.76
C TRP A 33 2.52 7.30 -8.84
N LYS A 34 1.94 7.26 -10.03
CA LYS A 34 0.72 6.49 -10.32
C LYS A 34 0.92 5.03 -9.93
N THR A 35 2.01 4.40 -10.36
CA THR A 35 2.29 2.99 -10.07
C THR A 35 2.53 2.74 -8.57
N ILE A 36 3.31 3.60 -7.91
CA ILE A 36 3.55 3.48 -6.45
C ILE A 36 2.23 3.54 -5.69
N THR A 37 1.41 4.55 -5.98
CA THR A 37 0.15 4.79 -5.24
C THR A 37 -0.88 3.70 -5.54
N HIS A 38 -0.97 3.25 -6.78
CA HIS A 38 -1.79 2.10 -7.15
C HIS A 38 -1.39 0.84 -6.38
N LEU A 39 -0.09 0.53 -6.31
CA LEU A 39 0.38 -0.62 -5.54
C LEU A 39 0.12 -0.47 -4.04
N LEU A 40 0.24 0.73 -3.46
CA LEU A 40 -0.15 0.95 -2.06
C LEU A 40 -1.62 0.55 -1.82
N LEU A 41 -2.52 0.99 -2.70
CA LEU A 41 -3.95 0.70 -2.58
C LEU A 41 -4.25 -0.80 -2.73
N ILE A 42 -3.63 -1.47 -3.72
CA ILE A 42 -3.92 -2.89 -4.02
C ILE A 42 -3.26 -3.85 -3.02
N THR A 43 -2.07 -3.52 -2.52
CA THR A 43 -1.28 -4.44 -1.69
C THR A 43 -1.37 -4.17 -0.19
N GLY A 44 -1.66 -2.93 0.20
CA GLY A 44 -1.57 -2.48 1.58
C GLY A 44 -0.17 -2.58 2.18
N CYS A 45 0.87 -2.57 1.36
CA CYS A 45 2.26 -2.63 1.82
C CYS A 45 2.62 -1.40 2.66
N ARG A 46 3.56 -1.58 3.58
CA ARG A 46 4.17 -0.45 4.31
C ARG A 46 5.01 0.39 3.36
N ARG A 47 5.23 1.67 3.71
CA ARG A 47 6.07 2.59 2.94
C ARG A 47 7.43 1.97 2.54
N GLY A 48 8.15 1.47 3.52
CA GLY A 48 9.46 0.87 3.26
C GLY A 48 9.39 -0.41 2.42
N GLU A 49 8.34 -1.21 2.55
CA GLU A 49 8.12 -2.42 1.74
C GLU A 49 7.90 -2.06 0.26
N ILE A 50 7.04 -1.06 -0.02
CA ILE A 50 6.81 -0.58 -1.39
C ILE A 50 8.11 -0.04 -2.00
N MET A 51 8.83 0.82 -1.26
CA MET A 51 10.06 1.42 -1.76
C MET A 51 11.21 0.40 -1.89
N GLY A 52 11.13 -0.71 -1.15
CA GLY A 52 12.09 -1.82 -1.21
C GLY A 52 11.83 -2.86 -2.29
N LEU A 53 10.78 -2.71 -3.11
CA LEU A 53 10.49 -3.64 -4.20
C LEU A 53 11.57 -3.61 -5.27
N LYS A 54 11.89 -4.81 -5.78
CA LYS A 54 12.80 -5.00 -6.93
C LYS A 54 12.06 -5.63 -8.10
N TRP A 55 12.59 -5.49 -9.31
CA TRP A 55 12.03 -6.13 -10.50
C TRP A 55 11.93 -7.66 -10.38
N GLU A 56 12.88 -8.29 -9.68
CA GLU A 56 12.90 -9.72 -9.37
C GLU A 56 11.76 -10.18 -8.45
N ASP A 57 11.10 -9.26 -7.77
CA ASP A 57 9.99 -9.57 -6.87
C ASP A 57 8.65 -9.76 -7.61
N ILE A 58 8.60 -9.41 -8.90
CA ILE A 58 7.41 -9.57 -9.74
C ILE A 58 7.43 -10.95 -10.38
N GLU A 59 6.55 -11.84 -9.92
CA GLU A 59 6.33 -13.16 -10.51
C GLU A 59 5.31 -13.01 -11.68
N TRP A 60 5.81 -12.65 -12.87
CA TRP A 60 5.00 -12.30 -14.06
C TRP A 60 4.03 -13.41 -14.47
N ASP A 61 4.48 -14.68 -14.45
CA ASP A 61 3.70 -15.83 -14.87
C ASP A 61 2.55 -16.19 -13.92
N ARG A 62 2.65 -15.72 -12.67
CA ARG A 62 1.70 -16.02 -11.60
C ARG A 62 0.90 -14.80 -11.15
N ASN A 63 1.13 -13.65 -11.75
CA ASN A 63 0.55 -12.37 -11.34
C ASN A 63 0.71 -12.13 -9.83
N ARG A 64 1.93 -12.26 -9.31
CA ARG A 64 2.23 -12.12 -7.88
C ARG A 64 3.36 -11.14 -7.64
N LEU A 65 3.33 -10.56 -6.46
CA LEU A 65 4.37 -9.69 -5.94
C LEU A 65 4.92 -10.27 -4.64
N LYS A 66 6.23 -10.50 -4.59
CA LYS A 66 6.95 -10.94 -3.39
C LYS A 66 7.35 -9.74 -2.56
N ILE A 67 6.98 -9.71 -1.29
CA ILE A 67 7.39 -8.70 -0.32
C ILE A 67 8.44 -9.36 0.60
N ALA A 68 9.70 -9.00 0.40
CA ALA A 68 10.83 -9.66 1.07
C ALA A 68 11.69 -8.71 1.91
N ARG A 69 11.63 -7.40 1.64
CA ARG A 69 12.50 -6.40 2.26
C ARG A 69 11.79 -5.08 2.50
N SER A 70 12.45 -4.21 3.24
CA SER A 70 12.02 -2.84 3.51
C SER A 70 13.19 -1.90 3.24
N LEU A 71 12.95 -0.83 2.51
CA LEU A 71 13.92 0.24 2.32
C LEU A 71 13.72 1.30 3.40
N LEU A 72 14.79 1.65 4.07
CA LEU A 72 14.81 2.62 5.17
C LEU A 72 15.80 3.75 4.86
N TYR A 73 15.65 4.84 5.59
CA TYR A 73 16.57 5.96 5.55
C TYR A 73 16.95 6.39 6.96
N SER A 74 18.22 6.68 7.16
CA SER A 74 18.67 7.43 8.33
C SER A 74 19.79 8.40 7.93
N PRO A 75 19.97 9.54 8.63
CA PRO A 75 21.04 10.49 8.31
C PRO A 75 22.45 9.86 8.35
N ALA A 76 22.67 8.92 9.26
CA ALA A 76 23.98 8.28 9.43
C ALA A 76 24.31 7.22 8.36
N ARG A 77 23.29 6.55 7.78
CA ARG A 77 23.48 5.43 6.85
C ARG A 77 23.01 5.73 5.43
N GLY A 78 22.31 6.85 5.22
CA GLY A 78 21.60 7.11 3.96
C GLY A 78 20.43 6.14 3.78
N VAL A 79 20.17 5.74 2.52
CA VAL A 79 19.17 4.73 2.16
C VAL A 79 19.80 3.33 2.31
N TYR A 80 19.12 2.43 3.00
CA TYR A 80 19.60 1.06 3.23
C TYR A 80 18.43 0.06 3.27
N GLU A 81 18.74 -1.19 2.90
CA GLU A 81 17.81 -2.31 3.05
C GLU A 81 17.82 -2.83 4.49
N ASP A 82 16.63 -3.23 4.93
CA ASP A 82 16.44 -4.02 6.13
C ASP A 82 15.47 -5.18 5.81
N THR A 83 15.54 -6.23 6.61
CA THR A 83 14.51 -7.27 6.54
C THR A 83 13.15 -6.68 6.88
N THR A 84 12.07 -7.29 6.38
CA THR A 84 10.74 -6.88 6.84
C THR A 84 10.70 -6.98 8.37
N LYS A 85 10.04 -6.03 9.04
CA LYS A 85 9.97 -5.92 10.52
C LYS A 85 9.63 -7.24 11.25
N THR A 86 9.08 -8.21 10.52
CA THR A 86 8.70 -9.55 11.00
C THR A 86 9.60 -10.66 10.45
N GLY A 87 10.57 -10.35 9.57
CA GLY A 87 11.37 -11.35 8.86
C GLY A 87 10.57 -12.21 7.85
N ASN A 88 9.27 -12.02 7.75
CA ASN A 88 8.40 -12.88 6.96
C ASN A 88 8.29 -12.41 5.50
N ILE A 89 8.70 -13.27 4.58
CA ILE A 89 8.45 -13.12 3.15
C ILE A 89 6.99 -13.51 2.88
N ARG A 90 6.27 -12.64 2.15
CA ARG A 90 4.91 -12.95 1.70
C ARG A 90 4.74 -12.66 0.21
N ARG A 91 3.80 -13.37 -0.40
CA ARG A 91 3.41 -13.17 -1.80
C ARG A 91 1.98 -12.71 -1.87
N ILE A 92 1.74 -11.68 -2.68
CA ILE A 92 0.45 -11.04 -2.85
C ILE A 92 0.03 -11.23 -4.31
N SER A 93 -1.13 -11.84 -4.56
CA SER A 93 -1.70 -11.90 -5.91
C SER A 93 -2.16 -10.52 -6.35
N LEU A 94 -1.86 -10.16 -7.59
CA LEU A 94 -2.19 -8.88 -8.21
C LEU A 94 -3.27 -9.08 -9.29
N PRO A 95 -4.22 -8.13 -9.43
CA PRO A 95 -5.13 -8.10 -10.57
C PRO A 95 -4.40 -7.95 -11.92
N SER A 96 -5.03 -8.38 -13.00
CA SER A 96 -4.50 -8.27 -14.36
C SER A 96 -4.21 -6.82 -14.76
N GLU A 97 -5.06 -5.89 -14.35
CA GLU A 97 -4.92 -4.45 -14.59
C GLU A 97 -3.65 -3.89 -13.92
N THR A 98 -3.34 -4.37 -12.72
CA THR A 98 -2.09 -4.01 -12.02
C THR A 98 -0.88 -4.53 -12.78
N MET A 99 -0.95 -5.75 -13.31
CA MET A 99 0.14 -6.32 -14.11
C MET A 99 0.33 -5.54 -15.42
N GLN A 100 -0.74 -5.07 -16.05
CA GLN A 100 -0.65 -4.20 -17.23
C GLN A 100 0.00 -2.86 -16.88
N LEU A 101 -0.40 -2.22 -15.78
CA LEU A 101 0.24 -0.99 -15.31
C LEU A 101 1.74 -1.19 -15.08
N LEU A 102 2.13 -2.31 -14.48
CA LEU A 102 3.55 -2.65 -14.26
C LEU A 102 4.31 -2.85 -15.59
N LYS A 103 3.69 -3.39 -16.63
CA LYS A 103 4.30 -3.48 -17.97
C LYS A 103 4.52 -2.10 -18.59
N VAL A 104 3.53 -1.20 -18.49
CA VAL A 104 3.66 0.18 -18.98
C VAL A 104 4.77 0.91 -18.19
N TYR A 105 4.78 0.74 -16.87
CA TYR A 105 5.83 1.30 -16.02
C TYR A 105 7.22 0.76 -16.39
N ARG A 106 7.34 -0.54 -16.72
CA ARG A 106 8.60 -1.14 -17.14
C ARG A 106 9.12 -0.54 -18.44
N ALA A 107 8.25 -0.27 -19.40
CA ALA A 107 8.64 0.39 -20.65
C ALA A 107 9.22 1.79 -20.37
N TRP A 108 8.51 2.61 -19.57
CA TRP A 108 9.00 3.92 -19.14
C TRP A 108 10.33 3.84 -18.37
N TYR A 109 10.49 2.84 -17.49
CA TYR A 109 11.74 2.61 -16.75
C TYR A 109 12.91 2.30 -17.69
N SER A 110 12.69 1.46 -18.71
CA SER A 110 13.70 1.13 -19.71
C SER A 110 14.10 2.36 -20.55
N GLU A 111 13.14 3.21 -20.91
CA GLU A 111 13.44 4.48 -21.60
C GLU A 111 14.27 5.41 -20.72
N LEU A 112 13.94 5.51 -19.43
CA LEU A 112 14.70 6.32 -18.48
C LEU A 112 16.14 5.80 -18.34
N GLN A 113 16.31 4.48 -18.29
CA GLN A 113 17.63 3.82 -18.25
C GLN A 113 18.44 4.15 -19.51
N LEU A 114 17.86 4.01 -20.69
CA LEU A 114 18.52 4.34 -21.96
C LEU A 114 18.94 5.81 -22.06
N LYS A 115 18.08 6.73 -21.62
CA LYS A 115 18.40 8.18 -21.59
C LYS A 115 19.58 8.52 -20.67
N ASN A 116 19.78 7.75 -19.61
CA ASN A 116 20.89 7.98 -18.68
C ASN A 116 22.21 7.35 -19.14
N GLY A 117 22.17 6.29 -19.97
CA GLY A 117 23.37 5.62 -20.45
C GLY A 117 24.31 5.22 -19.32
N ASP A 118 25.59 5.60 -19.41
CA ASP A 118 26.63 5.25 -18.44
C ASP A 118 26.43 5.87 -17.06
N ARG A 119 25.56 6.86 -16.92
CA ARG A 119 25.21 7.45 -15.61
C ARG A 119 24.19 6.64 -14.83
N TRP A 120 23.61 5.61 -15.46
CA TRP A 120 22.61 4.78 -14.83
C TRP A 120 23.20 3.89 -13.75
N GLN A 121 22.60 3.94 -12.55
CA GLN A 121 22.92 3.04 -11.45
C GLN A 121 21.96 1.84 -11.47
N ASN A 122 22.48 0.67 -11.83
CA ASN A 122 21.65 -0.54 -11.89
C ASN A 122 21.39 -1.12 -10.48
N SER A 123 20.55 -0.46 -9.72
CA SER A 123 20.23 -0.86 -8.35
C SER A 123 19.24 -2.03 -8.25
N GLY A 124 18.55 -2.36 -9.34
CA GLY A 124 17.54 -3.41 -9.40
C GLY A 124 16.20 -3.07 -8.73
N TYR A 125 16.08 -1.92 -8.07
CA TYR A 125 14.82 -1.50 -7.45
C TYR A 125 13.76 -1.18 -8.49
N LEU A 126 12.50 -1.45 -8.11
CA LEU A 126 11.35 -1.10 -8.93
C LEU A 126 11.17 0.43 -8.99
N PHE A 127 11.35 1.12 -7.87
CA PHE A 127 11.22 2.57 -7.77
C PHE A 127 12.56 3.22 -7.48
N VAL A 128 12.99 4.04 -8.42
CA VAL A 128 14.33 4.64 -8.44
C VAL A 128 14.28 6.15 -8.65
N GLN A 129 15.36 6.81 -8.29
CA GLN A 129 15.67 8.17 -8.72
C GLN A 129 15.89 8.21 -10.24
N ASP A 130 15.97 9.40 -10.82
CA ASP A 130 16.10 9.56 -12.28
C ASP A 130 17.41 8.98 -12.84
N ASN A 131 18.42 8.77 -12.00
CA ASN A 131 19.68 8.13 -12.34
C ASN A 131 19.74 6.63 -12.00
N GLY A 132 18.63 5.99 -11.60
CA GLY A 132 18.59 4.56 -11.23
C GLY A 132 18.98 4.24 -9.78
N ALA A 133 19.42 5.21 -8.99
CA ALA A 133 19.72 5.02 -7.57
C ALA A 133 18.44 4.72 -6.75
N PRO A 134 18.56 4.02 -5.61
CA PRO A 134 17.43 3.81 -4.71
C PRO A 134 16.79 5.13 -4.28
N MET A 135 15.46 5.21 -4.28
CA MET A 135 14.76 6.39 -3.78
C MET A 135 14.78 6.44 -2.24
N ASN A 136 14.92 7.65 -1.68
CA ASN A 136 14.64 7.82 -0.26
C ASN A 136 13.16 7.51 0.02
N PRO A 137 12.84 6.59 0.96
CA PRO A 137 11.45 6.25 1.30
C PRO A 137 10.59 7.44 1.74
N ASP A 138 11.21 8.48 2.31
CA ASP A 138 10.48 9.68 2.75
C ASP A 138 9.92 10.49 1.57
N SER A 139 10.54 10.38 0.38
CA SER A 139 10.05 11.04 -0.83
C SER A 139 8.62 10.62 -1.21
N LEU A 140 8.21 9.40 -0.86
CA LEU A 140 6.83 8.95 -1.04
C LEU A 140 5.87 9.73 -0.12
N THR A 141 6.22 9.93 1.13
CA THR A 141 5.41 10.71 2.07
C THR A 141 5.27 12.16 1.61
N ASP A 142 6.39 12.76 1.18
CA ASP A 142 6.40 14.14 0.68
C ASP A 142 5.54 14.28 -0.59
N TRP A 143 5.64 13.32 -1.50
CA TRP A 143 4.83 13.33 -2.71
C TRP A 143 3.34 13.17 -2.40
N LEU A 144 2.96 12.21 -1.52
CA LEU A 144 1.57 12.03 -1.11
C LEU A 144 0.99 13.27 -0.43
N ASN A 145 1.78 13.97 0.39
CA ASN A 145 1.38 15.25 0.99
C ASN A 145 1.11 16.33 -0.07
N LYS A 146 1.95 16.41 -1.12
CA LYS A 146 1.75 17.32 -2.24
C LYS A 146 0.53 16.93 -3.07
N PHE A 147 0.33 15.63 -3.32
CA PHE A 147 -0.84 15.08 -4.01
C PHE A 147 -2.14 15.40 -3.24
N SER A 148 -2.15 15.16 -1.93
CA SER A 148 -3.26 15.51 -1.03
C SER A 148 -3.69 16.97 -1.17
N LYS A 149 -2.71 17.89 -1.11
CA LYS A 149 -2.97 19.33 -1.25
C LYS A 149 -3.46 19.71 -2.64
N ARG A 150 -2.86 19.16 -3.70
CA ARG A 150 -3.18 19.44 -5.11
C ARG A 150 -4.62 19.11 -5.45
N TYR A 151 -5.11 17.97 -4.96
CA TYR A 151 -6.43 17.45 -5.31
C TYR A 151 -7.49 17.63 -4.21
N GLY A 152 -7.13 18.26 -3.10
CA GLY A 152 -8.06 18.48 -1.99
C GLY A 152 -8.58 17.18 -1.39
N ILE A 153 -7.71 16.16 -1.23
CA ILE A 153 -8.03 14.89 -0.59
C ILE A 153 -7.29 14.85 0.75
N PRO A 154 -7.97 14.89 1.90
CA PRO A 154 -7.32 15.01 3.20
C PRO A 154 -6.58 13.72 3.61
N ASN A 155 -5.48 13.89 4.35
CA ASN A 155 -4.77 12.83 5.04
C ASN A 155 -4.34 11.66 4.14
N VAL A 156 -3.78 11.94 2.94
CA VAL A 156 -3.26 10.91 2.04
C VAL A 156 -1.88 10.46 2.51
N HIS A 157 -1.79 9.28 3.11
CA HIS A 157 -0.54 8.71 3.59
C HIS A 157 -0.53 7.16 3.51
N PRO A 158 0.64 6.48 3.51
CA PRO A 158 0.74 5.06 3.25
C PRO A 158 -0.09 4.17 4.20
N HIS A 159 -0.21 4.55 5.48
CA HIS A 159 -1.00 3.78 6.44
C HIS A 159 -2.49 3.85 6.16
N LYS A 160 -3.01 5.01 5.69
CA LYS A 160 -4.44 5.14 5.31
C LYS A 160 -4.78 4.23 4.12
N PHE A 161 -3.89 4.12 3.11
CA PHE A 161 -4.06 3.13 2.02
C PHE A 161 -4.12 1.70 2.55
N ARG A 162 -3.24 1.36 3.48
CA ARG A 162 -3.20 0.03 4.08
C ARG A 162 -4.48 -0.28 4.87
N HIS A 163 -4.98 0.66 5.65
CA HIS A 163 -6.23 0.51 6.39
C HIS A 163 -7.41 0.38 5.44
N THR A 164 -7.48 1.22 4.40
CA THR A 164 -8.53 1.15 3.39
C THR A 164 -8.55 -0.21 2.69
N MET A 165 -7.39 -0.71 2.24
CA MET A 165 -7.32 -2.03 1.59
C MET A 165 -7.82 -3.13 2.51
N ALA A 166 -7.43 -3.12 3.79
CA ALA A 166 -7.88 -4.13 4.74
C ALA A 166 -9.38 -4.05 5.01
N SER A 167 -9.94 -2.82 5.10
CA SER A 167 -11.38 -2.60 5.22
C SER A 167 -12.14 -3.14 4.01
N LEU A 168 -11.68 -2.83 2.79
CA LEU A 168 -12.27 -3.33 1.56
C LEU A 168 -12.28 -4.86 1.49
N LEU A 169 -11.20 -5.51 1.94
CA LEU A 169 -11.13 -6.98 2.00
C LEU A 169 -12.08 -7.56 3.04
N TYR A 170 -12.20 -6.90 4.20
CA TYR A 170 -13.11 -7.32 5.26
C TYR A 170 -14.58 -7.22 4.81
N PHE A 171 -14.99 -6.08 4.24
CA PHE A 171 -16.32 -5.90 3.67
C PHE A 171 -16.59 -6.81 2.46
N GLY A 172 -15.54 -7.22 1.74
CA GLY A 172 -15.59 -8.25 0.70
C GLY A 172 -15.72 -9.68 1.23
N GLY A 173 -15.86 -9.87 2.56
CA GLY A 173 -16.09 -11.17 3.19
C GLY A 173 -14.84 -11.99 3.49
N LEU A 174 -13.63 -11.41 3.39
CA LEU A 174 -12.41 -12.12 3.75
C LEU A 174 -12.23 -12.16 5.28
N ASP A 175 -11.80 -13.31 5.78
CA ASP A 175 -11.51 -13.50 7.21
C ASP A 175 -10.25 -12.74 7.68
N SER A 176 -10.22 -12.40 8.97
CA SER A 176 -9.12 -11.64 9.58
C SER A 176 -7.76 -12.31 9.49
N ILE A 177 -7.69 -13.64 9.39
CA ILE A 177 -6.44 -14.38 9.26
C ILE A 177 -5.86 -14.18 7.87
N THR A 178 -6.69 -14.28 6.85
CA THR A 178 -6.31 -14.03 5.44
C THR A 178 -5.85 -12.59 5.25
N ILE A 179 -6.59 -11.61 5.79
CA ILE A 179 -6.21 -10.19 5.77
C ILE A 179 -4.88 -9.98 6.49
N SER A 180 -4.70 -10.54 7.69
CA SER A 180 -3.46 -10.44 8.47
C SER A 180 -2.25 -11.00 7.72
N LYS A 181 -2.38 -12.16 7.09
CA LYS A 181 -1.33 -12.78 6.26
C LYS A 181 -0.97 -11.90 5.06
N ARG A 182 -1.96 -11.35 4.35
CA ARG A 182 -1.75 -10.46 3.21
C ARG A 182 -1.02 -9.19 3.64
N LEU A 183 -1.39 -8.60 4.77
CA LEU A 183 -0.74 -7.42 5.33
C LEU A 183 0.65 -7.71 5.93
N GLY A 184 0.96 -8.95 6.30
CA GLY A 184 2.19 -9.31 7.00
C GLY A 184 2.21 -8.77 8.43
N HIS A 185 1.11 -8.91 9.16
CA HIS A 185 1.07 -8.70 10.61
C HIS A 185 1.68 -9.90 11.32
N ALA A 186 2.50 -9.64 12.34
CA ALA A 186 3.11 -10.71 13.15
C ALA A 186 2.07 -11.46 13.99
N LYS A 187 0.98 -10.79 14.37
CA LYS A 187 -0.13 -11.34 15.15
C LYS A 187 -1.46 -10.95 14.50
N VAL A 188 -2.40 -11.91 14.46
CA VAL A 188 -3.76 -11.66 13.96
C VAL A 188 -4.49 -10.63 14.81
N SER A 189 -4.23 -10.61 16.14
CA SER A 189 -4.78 -9.61 17.06
C SER A 189 -4.49 -8.17 16.62
N THR A 190 -3.36 -7.91 15.97
CA THR A 190 -3.06 -6.56 15.43
C THR A 190 -4.09 -6.16 14.36
N THR A 191 -4.53 -7.11 13.53
CA THR A 191 -5.59 -6.86 12.54
C THR A 191 -6.91 -6.63 13.23
N THR A 192 -7.31 -7.51 14.13
CA THR A 192 -8.58 -7.41 14.88
C THR A 192 -8.65 -6.13 15.71
N ASP A 193 -7.57 -5.78 16.41
CA ASP A 193 -7.51 -4.57 17.26
C ASP A 193 -7.63 -3.27 16.45
N ILE A 194 -7.02 -3.22 15.25
CA ILE A 194 -7.08 -2.04 14.38
C ILE A 194 -8.46 -1.91 13.71
N TYR A 195 -9.09 -3.04 13.40
CA TYR A 195 -10.34 -3.09 12.63
C TYR A 195 -11.58 -3.40 13.48
N SER A 196 -11.48 -3.37 14.82
CA SER A 196 -12.61 -3.63 15.73
C SER A 196 -13.83 -2.75 15.41
N HIS A 197 -13.63 -1.47 15.10
CA HIS A 197 -14.72 -0.57 14.69
C HIS A 197 -15.37 -0.99 13.38
N ILE A 198 -14.59 -1.42 12.41
CA ILE A 198 -15.11 -1.90 11.11
C ILE A 198 -15.92 -3.17 11.31
N ILE A 199 -15.47 -4.05 12.22
CA ILE A 199 -16.19 -5.26 12.61
C ILE A 199 -17.52 -4.90 13.27
N GLN A 200 -17.51 -3.91 14.17
CA GLN A 200 -18.73 -3.42 14.82
C GLN A 200 -19.72 -2.78 13.82
N GLN A 201 -19.24 -1.93 12.91
CA GLN A 201 -20.09 -1.36 11.84
C GLN A 201 -20.68 -2.44 10.91
N ALA A 202 -19.91 -3.49 10.61
CA ALA A 202 -20.40 -4.60 9.81
C ALA A 202 -21.49 -5.41 10.56
N ASP A 203 -21.38 -5.55 11.87
CA ASP A 203 -22.37 -6.21 12.72
C ASP A 203 -23.67 -5.37 12.77
N GLU A 204 -23.58 -4.06 12.92
CA GLU A 204 -24.72 -3.13 12.85
C GLU A 204 -25.44 -3.21 11.50
N GLN A 205 -24.70 -3.18 10.38
CA GLN A 205 -25.24 -3.37 9.03
C GLN A 205 -25.90 -4.74 8.83
N ALA A 206 -25.31 -5.78 9.41
CA ALA A 206 -25.88 -7.13 9.38
C ALA A 206 -27.21 -7.19 10.14
N ALA A 207 -27.29 -6.55 11.31
CA ALA A 207 -28.52 -6.45 12.09
C ALA A 207 -29.61 -5.70 11.32
N ASP A 208 -29.29 -4.58 10.66
CA ASP A 208 -30.23 -3.82 9.83
C ASP A 208 -30.76 -4.67 8.66
N LYS A 209 -29.86 -5.39 7.99
CA LYS A 209 -30.23 -6.26 6.86
C LYS A 209 -31.10 -7.44 7.29
N ILE A 210 -30.83 -8.02 8.47
CA ILE A 210 -31.67 -9.06 9.08
C ILE A 210 -33.05 -8.46 9.39
N ALA A 211 -33.12 -7.28 9.98
CA ALA A 211 -34.38 -6.60 10.30
C ALA A 211 -35.19 -6.30 9.03
N GLU A 212 -34.57 -5.81 7.96
CA GLU A 212 -35.22 -5.61 6.67
C GLU A 212 -35.77 -6.89 6.07
N THR A 213 -35.00 -7.97 6.15
CA THR A 213 -35.40 -9.26 5.57
C THR A 213 -36.51 -9.95 6.36
N ILE A 214 -36.51 -9.83 7.70
CA ILE A 214 -37.44 -10.56 8.55
C ILE A 214 -38.71 -9.74 8.85
N PHE A 215 -38.57 -8.44 9.03
CA PHE A 215 -39.67 -7.61 9.54
C PHE A 215 -40.30 -6.62 8.51
N ARG A 216 -39.69 -6.47 7.32
CA ARG A 216 -40.18 -5.57 6.26
C ARG A 216 -40.51 -6.35 4.95
N ALA A 217 -40.73 -7.66 5.06
CA ALA A 217 -41.21 -8.47 3.94
C ALA A 217 -42.74 -8.29 3.73
#